data_c316b7fc427a5b74c34d54f6034cf64e
#
_entry.id   c316b7fc427a5b74c34d54f6034cf64e
#
_cell.length_a   1.000
_cell.length_b   1.000
_cell.length_c   1.000
_cell.angle_alpha   90.00
_cell.angle_beta   90.00
_cell.angle_gamma   90.00
#
_symmetry.space_group_name_H-M   'P 1'
#
loop_
_entity.id
_entity.type
_entity.pdbx_description
1 polymer ?
#
loop_
_entity_poly.entity_id
_entity_poly.type
_entity_poly.pdbx_seq_one_letter_code
_entity_poly.pdbx_strand_id
1 'polypeptide(L)'
;MRLRRGLALAAGIAVVVLLLVALAAAILMQPRQLARIALGSVGDALGLDIDFEGEARYRLRGSPLLEVRDVVVRAPGAGAPLLRAERLLVSLPWSTLRERAAPLVLERIELDAPVLDLALLQAWLAGRPPGAGRLPTLSDGIGVRDGRLLGEGWALHGLDLDLPSLGEGRPVAAHARGVLELAAPTRVHFDLHLAATRPADGAGASARGRVRIEGADWQLPATVAASGPLRFGGGILRVAPLRFGMSAEYRGEGEPLRFALGTHGPLRLRDGTWTLAPAAVALRVEGIVPRLDLNGRGAFGHALLLEFTGRMPDWPEAWPALPAPLDASPAPIAVALAYAGARDLSGPVGLHLRRDGAQARAGVRIPELLGWMDAAATGTPLPPLAGRASAPRIEIAGAVLEGVEIGIEPGDAP
;
A
#
# COMPACT_ATOMS: atom_id res chain seq x y z
N MET A 1 24.14 55.89 -60.26
CA MET A 1 24.34 54.40 -60.31
C MET A 1 24.72 53.80 -58.96
N ARG A 2 25.37 54.51 -58.02
CA ARG A 2 25.80 53.97 -56.70
C ARG A 2 24.67 53.75 -55.71
N LEU A 3 23.59 54.54 -55.73
CA LEU A 3 22.46 54.41 -54.81
C LEU A 3 21.66 53.11 -55.05
N ARG A 4 21.46 52.68 -56.29
CA ARG A 4 20.73 51.44 -56.63
C ARG A 4 21.48 50.16 -56.22
N ARG A 5 22.84 50.19 -56.20
CA ARG A 5 23.66 49.06 -55.74
C ARG A 5 23.61 48.93 -54.21
N GLY A 6 23.57 50.04 -53.47
CA GLY A 6 23.42 49.99 -52.00
C GLY A 6 22.07 49.48 -51.54
N LEU A 7 20.98 49.87 -52.22
CA LEU A 7 19.64 49.36 -51.92
C LEU A 7 19.49 47.85 -52.24
N ALA A 8 20.10 47.39 -53.33
CA ALA A 8 20.10 45.95 -53.67
C ALA A 8 20.91 45.14 -52.65
N LEU A 9 22.03 45.64 -52.14
CA LEU A 9 22.85 45.02 -51.11
C LEU A 9 22.08 44.94 -49.74
N ALA A 10 21.45 46.03 -49.35
CA ALA A 10 20.65 46.11 -48.15
C ALA A 10 19.42 45.17 -48.20
N ALA A 11 18.75 45.10 -49.32
CA ALA A 11 17.65 44.14 -49.55
C ALA A 11 18.13 42.69 -49.51
N GLY A 12 19.32 42.39 -50.08
CA GLY A 12 19.92 41.06 -50.02
C GLY A 12 20.25 40.63 -48.56
N ILE A 13 20.84 41.53 -47.80
CA ILE A 13 21.15 41.31 -46.34
C ILE A 13 19.87 41.10 -45.54
N ALA A 14 18.82 41.88 -45.78
CA ALA A 14 17.54 41.74 -45.12
C ALA A 14 16.87 40.39 -45.40
N VAL A 15 16.93 39.89 -46.67
CA VAL A 15 16.42 38.59 -47.05
C VAL A 15 17.23 37.45 -46.40
N VAL A 16 18.56 37.58 -46.33
CA VAL A 16 19.43 36.59 -45.67
C VAL A 16 19.14 36.55 -44.16
N VAL A 17 18.99 37.72 -43.50
CA VAL A 17 18.62 37.79 -42.07
C VAL A 17 17.24 37.19 -41.82
N LEU A 18 16.27 37.46 -42.68
CA LEU A 18 14.92 36.90 -42.60
C LEU A 18 14.90 35.37 -42.80
N LEU A 19 15.70 34.86 -43.72
CA LEU A 19 15.89 33.43 -43.94
C LEU A 19 16.61 32.77 -42.75
N LEU A 20 17.60 33.39 -42.16
CA LEU A 20 18.27 32.89 -40.97
C LEU A 20 17.33 32.89 -39.75
N VAL A 21 16.52 33.95 -39.57
CA VAL A 21 15.48 34.00 -38.54
C VAL A 21 14.40 32.92 -38.75
N ALA A 22 13.95 32.75 -40.02
CA ALA A 22 12.99 31.71 -40.35
C ALA A 22 13.55 30.29 -40.18
N LEU A 23 14.84 30.11 -40.52
CA LEU A 23 15.54 28.84 -40.30
C LEU A 23 15.74 28.56 -38.80
N ALA A 24 16.17 29.56 -38.04
CA ALA A 24 16.29 29.47 -36.60
C ALA A 24 14.93 29.18 -35.91
N ALA A 25 13.86 29.86 -36.35
CA ALA A 25 12.51 29.58 -35.90
C ALA A 25 12.06 28.17 -36.27
N ALA A 26 12.35 27.70 -37.49
CA ALA A 26 12.01 26.32 -37.92
C ALA A 26 12.79 25.26 -37.13
N ILE A 27 14.06 25.54 -36.76
CA ILE A 27 14.87 24.65 -35.93
C ILE A 27 14.36 24.67 -34.48
N LEU A 28 14.05 25.83 -33.92
CA LEU A 28 13.50 25.99 -32.57
C LEU A 28 12.08 25.41 -32.44
N MET A 29 11.32 25.36 -33.53
CA MET A 29 9.98 24.73 -33.55
C MET A 29 10.00 23.22 -33.81
N GLN A 30 11.18 22.57 -33.89
CA GLN A 30 11.25 21.12 -33.95
C GLN A 30 10.72 20.51 -32.64
N PRO A 31 9.80 19.54 -32.69
CA PRO A 31 9.20 18.94 -31.51
C PRO A 31 10.21 18.47 -30.47
N ARG A 32 11.31 17.87 -30.90
CA ARG A 32 12.39 17.40 -30.04
C ARG A 32 13.10 18.51 -29.27
N GLN A 33 13.32 19.67 -29.88
CA GLN A 33 14.01 20.79 -29.22
C GLN A 33 13.10 21.47 -28.19
N LEU A 34 11.83 21.68 -28.57
CA LEU A 34 10.84 22.23 -27.62
C LEU A 34 10.63 21.28 -26.43
N ALA A 35 10.57 19.97 -26.66
CA ALA A 35 10.46 18.98 -25.61
C ALA A 35 11.68 19.01 -24.67
N ARG A 36 12.91 19.09 -25.20
CA ARG A 36 14.13 19.20 -24.36
C ARG A 36 14.16 20.46 -23.54
N ILE A 37 13.79 21.61 -24.11
CA ILE A 37 13.73 22.87 -23.38
C ILE A 37 12.68 22.82 -22.27
N ALA A 38 11.48 22.30 -22.58
CA ALA A 38 10.39 22.21 -21.62
C ALA A 38 10.73 21.21 -20.50
N LEU A 39 11.20 20.02 -20.83
CA LEU A 39 11.57 19.00 -19.85
C LEU A 39 12.82 19.40 -19.05
N GLY A 40 13.80 20.06 -19.66
CA GLY A 40 14.96 20.64 -18.97
C GLY A 40 14.53 21.67 -17.94
N SER A 41 13.64 22.60 -18.30
CA SER A 41 13.12 23.59 -17.34
C SER A 41 12.35 22.96 -16.17
N VAL A 42 11.59 21.89 -16.42
CA VAL A 42 10.92 21.12 -15.38
C VAL A 42 11.95 20.36 -14.54
N GLY A 43 12.94 19.76 -15.19
CA GLY A 43 14.06 19.08 -14.54
C GLY A 43 14.82 20.00 -13.59
N ASP A 44 15.22 21.19 -14.07
CA ASP A 44 15.90 22.21 -13.25
C ASP A 44 15.05 22.62 -12.04
N ALA A 45 13.75 22.86 -12.24
CA ALA A 45 12.82 23.21 -11.17
C ALA A 45 12.63 22.09 -10.13
N LEU A 46 12.71 20.85 -10.56
CA LEU A 46 12.60 19.68 -9.71
C LEU A 46 13.96 19.17 -9.20
N GLY A 47 15.07 19.66 -9.67
CA GLY A 47 16.41 19.12 -9.38
C GLY A 47 16.55 17.69 -9.89
N LEU A 48 16.12 17.44 -11.13
CA LEU A 48 16.14 16.14 -11.82
C LEU A 48 16.67 16.32 -13.24
N ASP A 49 17.37 15.32 -13.74
CA ASP A 49 17.75 15.20 -15.14
C ASP A 49 16.67 14.41 -15.88
N ILE A 50 15.92 15.09 -16.77
CA ILE A 50 14.85 14.49 -17.57
C ILE A 50 15.31 14.42 -19.01
N ASP A 51 15.45 13.20 -19.54
CA ASP A 51 15.83 12.90 -20.92
C ASP A 51 14.81 12.01 -21.61
N PHE A 52 14.85 11.92 -22.93
CA PHE A 52 14.02 11.03 -23.72
C PHE A 52 14.72 10.64 -25.01
N GLU A 53 14.52 9.37 -25.42
CA GLU A 53 15.16 8.81 -26.64
C GLU A 53 14.18 8.72 -27.81
N GLY A 54 12.89 8.60 -27.53
CA GLY A 54 11.84 8.40 -28.52
C GLY A 54 11.38 9.66 -29.25
N GLU A 55 10.20 9.58 -29.84
CA GLU A 55 9.56 10.67 -30.54
C GLU A 55 9.00 11.72 -29.57
N ALA A 56 9.10 12.97 -29.96
CA ALA A 56 8.40 14.08 -29.32
C ALA A 56 7.34 14.63 -30.27
N ARG A 57 6.12 14.80 -29.79
CA ARG A 57 4.99 15.41 -30.51
C ARG A 57 4.39 16.52 -29.66
N TYR A 58 3.99 17.61 -30.30
CA TYR A 58 3.24 18.66 -29.62
C TYR A 58 1.99 19.04 -30.42
N ARG A 59 0.99 19.50 -29.71
CA ARG A 59 -0.25 20.04 -30.30
C ARG A 59 -0.55 21.37 -29.61
N LEU A 60 -0.72 22.41 -30.42
CA LEU A 60 -1.01 23.77 -29.91
C LEU A 60 -2.48 24.18 -30.13
N ARG A 61 -3.28 23.36 -30.82
CA ARG A 61 -4.72 23.61 -30.98
C ARG A 61 -5.49 23.08 -29.79
N GLY A 62 -6.34 23.89 -29.17
CA GLY A 62 -6.98 23.58 -27.90
C GLY A 62 -6.00 23.79 -26.74
N SER A 63 -6.00 22.91 -25.75
CA SER A 63 -4.97 22.90 -24.70
C SER A 63 -3.64 22.44 -25.26
N PRO A 64 -2.57 23.21 -25.07
CA PRO A 64 -1.22 22.79 -25.44
C PRO A 64 -0.84 21.46 -24.81
N LEU A 65 -0.38 20.56 -25.63
CA LEU A 65 -0.06 19.19 -25.24
C LEU A 65 1.34 18.84 -25.74
N LEU A 66 2.15 18.28 -24.85
CA LEU A 66 3.44 17.68 -25.15
C LEU A 66 3.37 16.19 -24.87
N GLU A 67 3.68 15.38 -25.85
CA GLU A 67 3.84 13.93 -25.73
C GLU A 67 5.29 13.58 -26.05
N VAL A 68 5.92 12.82 -25.17
CA VAL A 68 7.28 12.29 -25.36
C VAL A 68 7.31 10.82 -25.06
N ARG A 69 8.14 10.07 -25.80
CA ARG A 69 8.31 8.63 -25.63
C ARG A 69 9.70 8.30 -25.10
N ASP A 70 9.78 7.15 -24.43
CA ASP A 70 11.02 6.61 -23.85
C ASP A 70 11.70 7.61 -22.91
N VAL A 71 10.92 8.10 -21.94
CA VAL A 71 11.35 9.09 -20.96
C VAL A 71 12.16 8.43 -19.86
N VAL A 72 13.27 9.06 -19.50
CA VAL A 72 14.16 8.62 -18.43
C VAL A 72 14.42 9.80 -17.51
N VAL A 73 14.14 9.60 -16.23
CA VAL A 73 14.37 10.60 -15.18
C VAL A 73 15.44 10.10 -14.23
N ARG A 74 16.46 10.93 -13.95
CA ARG A 74 17.55 10.61 -13.03
C ARG A 74 17.71 11.72 -11.98
N ALA A 75 18.19 11.35 -10.82
CA ALA A 75 18.73 12.35 -9.91
C ALA A 75 20.10 12.86 -10.46
N PRO A 76 20.46 14.12 -10.25
CA PRO A 76 21.71 14.68 -10.74
C PRO A 76 22.92 13.83 -10.30
N GLY A 77 23.74 13.42 -11.26
CA GLY A 77 24.91 12.58 -11.03
C GLY A 77 24.62 11.12 -10.72
N ALA A 78 23.37 10.67 -10.73
CA ALA A 78 23.03 9.26 -10.53
C ALA A 78 23.18 8.44 -11.82
N GLY A 79 23.83 7.28 -11.72
CA GLY A 79 23.96 6.36 -12.85
C GLY A 79 22.67 5.60 -13.19
N ALA A 80 21.84 5.33 -12.19
CA ALA A 80 20.58 4.60 -12.37
C ALA A 80 19.38 5.57 -12.48
N PRO A 81 18.39 5.24 -13.34
CA PRO A 81 17.18 6.04 -13.49
C PRO A 81 16.24 5.84 -12.30
N LEU A 82 15.72 6.94 -11.77
CA LEU A 82 14.67 6.98 -10.77
C LEU A 82 13.30 6.59 -11.36
N LEU A 83 13.01 7.07 -12.58
CA LEU A 83 11.79 6.78 -13.31
C LEU A 83 12.11 6.52 -14.79
N ARG A 84 11.46 5.53 -15.38
CA ARG A 84 11.37 5.33 -16.82
C ARG A 84 9.91 5.26 -17.21
N ALA A 85 9.53 5.77 -18.36
CA ALA A 85 8.17 5.63 -18.88
C ALA A 85 8.20 5.51 -20.41
N GLU A 86 7.38 4.63 -20.96
CA GLU A 86 7.25 4.48 -22.41
C GLU A 86 6.63 5.73 -23.04
N ARG A 87 5.70 6.38 -22.32
CA ARG A 87 5.07 7.61 -22.76
C ARG A 87 4.80 8.54 -21.58
N LEU A 88 5.13 9.79 -21.76
CA LEU A 88 4.72 10.91 -20.90
C LEU A 88 3.92 11.89 -21.76
N LEU A 89 2.70 12.19 -21.32
CA LEU A 89 1.88 13.23 -21.88
C LEU A 89 1.65 14.30 -20.81
N VAL A 90 1.92 15.55 -21.17
CA VAL A 90 1.69 16.71 -20.32
C VAL A 90 0.82 17.70 -21.07
N SER A 91 -0.29 18.11 -20.48
CA SER A 91 -1.15 19.20 -20.97
C SER A 91 -1.02 20.42 -20.08
N LEU A 92 -0.90 21.58 -20.69
CA LEU A 92 -0.70 22.87 -20.05
C LEU A 92 -1.81 23.85 -20.47
N PRO A 93 -2.35 24.67 -19.57
CA PRO A 93 -3.23 25.76 -19.97
C PRO A 93 -2.44 26.87 -20.69
N TRP A 94 -3.06 27.57 -21.63
CA TRP A 94 -2.45 28.70 -22.34
C TRP A 94 -1.96 29.82 -21.43
N SER A 95 -2.61 30.01 -20.27
CA SER A 95 -2.19 30.98 -19.27
C SER A 95 -0.78 30.73 -18.75
N THR A 96 -0.44 29.45 -18.46
CA THR A 96 0.91 29.05 -17.99
C THR A 96 2.01 29.36 -19.02
N LEU A 97 1.70 29.26 -20.30
CA LEU A 97 2.67 29.56 -21.38
C LEU A 97 2.87 31.06 -21.60
N ARG A 98 1.90 31.90 -21.24
CA ARG A 98 1.94 33.35 -21.44
C ARG A 98 2.58 34.09 -20.27
N GLU A 99 2.42 33.57 -19.05
CA GLU A 99 2.87 34.23 -17.81
C GLU A 99 4.06 33.49 -17.21
N ARG A 100 5.30 33.98 -17.50
CA ARG A 100 6.55 33.37 -17.03
C ARG A 100 6.74 33.35 -15.50
N ALA A 101 5.99 34.15 -14.76
CA ALA A 101 6.06 34.26 -13.29
C ALA A 101 4.88 33.60 -12.55
N ALA A 102 3.91 33.01 -13.25
CA ALA A 102 2.77 32.35 -12.63
C ALA A 102 3.17 30.99 -12.03
N PRO A 103 2.49 30.54 -10.97
CA PRO A 103 2.66 29.16 -10.48
C PRO A 103 2.43 28.17 -11.62
N LEU A 104 3.26 27.12 -11.67
CA LEU A 104 3.12 26.06 -12.68
C LEU A 104 1.78 25.36 -12.51
N VAL A 105 0.83 25.70 -13.38
CA VAL A 105 -0.47 25.01 -13.48
C VAL A 105 -0.36 24.02 -14.62
N LEU A 106 -0.67 22.77 -14.34
CA LEU A 106 -0.78 21.69 -15.31
C LEU A 106 -2.25 21.33 -15.46
N GLU A 107 -2.69 20.96 -16.65
CA GLU A 107 -4.03 20.41 -16.83
C GLU A 107 -4.00 18.91 -16.51
N ARG A 108 -3.20 18.15 -17.25
CA ARG A 108 -3.16 16.68 -17.13
C ARG A 108 -1.74 16.15 -17.30
N ILE A 109 -1.43 15.10 -16.55
CA ILE A 109 -0.25 14.25 -16.73
C ILE A 109 -0.71 12.84 -16.99
N GLU A 110 -0.22 12.20 -18.04
CA GLU A 110 -0.40 10.76 -18.30
C GLU A 110 0.94 10.07 -18.41
N LEU A 111 1.06 8.91 -17.79
CA LEU A 111 2.23 8.05 -17.81
C LEU A 111 1.80 6.64 -18.24
N ASP A 112 2.40 6.13 -19.33
CA ASP A 112 2.20 4.76 -19.75
C ASP A 112 3.46 3.94 -19.41
N ALA A 113 3.23 2.78 -18.82
CA ALA A 113 4.23 1.82 -18.34
C ALA A 113 5.38 2.47 -17.54
N PRO A 114 5.11 3.39 -16.58
CA PRO A 114 6.17 3.94 -15.77
C PRO A 114 6.76 2.88 -14.85
N VAL A 115 8.08 2.82 -14.78
CA VAL A 115 8.83 2.02 -13.80
C VAL A 115 9.53 2.97 -12.84
N LEU A 116 9.13 2.95 -11.58
CA LEU A 116 9.66 3.81 -10.52
C LEU A 116 10.44 2.98 -9.49
N ASP A 117 11.67 3.37 -9.24
CA ASP A 117 12.48 2.81 -8.16
C ASP A 117 12.25 3.62 -6.88
N LEU A 118 11.65 2.96 -5.88
CA LEU A 118 11.28 3.63 -4.63
C LEU A 118 12.49 3.99 -3.77
N ALA A 119 13.56 3.18 -3.79
CA ALA A 119 14.76 3.45 -3.03
C ALA A 119 15.48 4.71 -3.56
N LEU A 120 15.59 4.83 -4.88
CA LEU A 120 16.14 6.01 -5.53
C LEU A 120 15.26 7.24 -5.32
N LEU A 121 13.93 7.09 -5.36
CA LEU A 121 13.01 8.17 -5.05
C LEU A 121 13.18 8.67 -3.61
N GLN A 122 13.26 7.77 -2.65
CA GLN A 122 13.46 8.11 -1.24
C GLN A 122 14.80 8.80 -1.01
N ALA A 123 15.88 8.31 -1.62
CA ALA A 123 17.20 8.92 -1.55
C ALA A 123 17.20 10.36 -2.11
N TRP A 124 16.55 10.57 -3.26
CA TRP A 124 16.39 11.91 -3.84
C TRP A 124 15.55 12.83 -2.96
N LEU A 125 14.42 12.35 -2.39
CA LEU A 125 13.60 13.14 -1.46
C LEU A 125 14.34 13.50 -0.18
N ALA A 126 15.16 12.59 0.36
CA ALA A 126 15.95 12.83 1.57
C ALA A 126 17.05 13.91 1.37
N GLY A 127 17.56 14.06 0.15
CA GLY A 127 18.52 15.09 -0.21
C GLY A 127 17.93 16.49 -0.39
N ARG A 128 16.60 16.66 -0.31
CA ARG A 128 15.93 17.94 -0.53
C ARG A 128 15.71 18.72 0.76
N PRO A 129 15.87 20.06 0.74
CA PRO A 129 15.54 20.87 1.89
C PRO A 129 14.04 20.78 2.23
N PRO A 130 13.67 20.78 3.52
CA PRO A 130 12.26 20.76 3.92
C PRO A 130 11.49 21.94 3.34
N GLY A 131 10.36 21.68 2.70
CA GLY A 131 9.50 22.72 2.09
C GLY A 131 9.89 23.13 0.66
N ALA A 132 10.88 22.50 0.05
CA ALA A 132 11.22 22.71 -1.36
C ALA A 132 10.17 22.02 -2.26
N GLY A 133 9.13 22.72 -2.62
CA GLY A 133 8.17 22.31 -3.65
C GLY A 133 6.71 22.52 -3.23
N ARG A 134 6.04 23.42 -3.91
CA ARG A 134 4.56 23.46 -3.89
C ARG A 134 4.06 22.36 -4.82
N LEU A 135 3.04 21.63 -4.40
CA LEU A 135 2.38 20.69 -5.28
C LEU A 135 1.79 21.44 -6.47
N PRO A 136 2.03 21.01 -7.70
CA PRO A 136 1.42 21.64 -8.87
C PRO A 136 -0.10 21.45 -8.79
N THR A 137 -0.83 22.45 -9.26
CA THR A 137 -2.27 22.30 -9.45
C THR A 137 -2.51 21.56 -10.77
N LEU A 138 -3.31 20.51 -10.73
CA LEU A 138 -3.70 19.69 -11.88
C LEU A 138 -5.22 19.75 -12.02
N SER A 139 -5.72 20.42 -13.05
CA SER A 139 -7.16 20.57 -13.26
C SER A 139 -7.83 19.27 -13.73
N ASP A 140 -7.15 18.50 -14.57
CA ASP A 140 -7.61 17.25 -15.16
C ASP A 140 -6.80 16.04 -14.65
N GLY A 141 -5.92 16.28 -13.67
CA GLY A 141 -5.31 15.29 -12.82
C GLY A 141 -4.16 14.47 -13.41
N ILE A 142 -4.00 13.26 -12.88
CA ILE A 142 -2.93 12.31 -13.22
C ILE A 142 -3.54 10.98 -13.62
N GLY A 143 -3.11 10.45 -14.76
CA GLY A 143 -3.37 9.07 -15.20
C GLY A 143 -2.08 8.26 -15.26
N VAL A 144 -2.08 7.07 -14.67
CA VAL A 144 -1.01 6.08 -14.83
C VAL A 144 -1.63 4.81 -15.38
N ARG A 145 -0.99 4.21 -16.38
CA ARG A 145 -1.39 2.92 -16.96
C ARG A 145 -0.21 1.96 -16.93
N ASP A 146 -0.47 0.74 -16.52
CA ASP A 146 0.52 -0.36 -16.43
C ASP A 146 1.80 0.03 -15.70
N GLY A 147 1.67 0.83 -14.63
CA GLY A 147 2.81 1.28 -13.83
C GLY A 147 3.45 0.14 -13.03
N ARG A 148 4.76 0.30 -12.75
CA ARG A 148 5.52 -0.59 -11.88
C ARG A 148 6.25 0.21 -10.80
N LEU A 149 6.15 -0.23 -9.55
CA LEU A 149 6.96 0.30 -8.45
C LEU A 149 7.85 -0.83 -7.93
N LEU A 150 9.13 -0.53 -7.81
CA LEU A 150 10.12 -1.46 -7.27
C LEU A 150 10.50 -1.03 -5.86
N GLY A 151 10.26 -1.91 -4.90
CA GLY A 151 10.64 -1.74 -3.50
C GLY A 151 11.59 -2.84 -3.03
N GLU A 152 12.14 -2.71 -1.84
CA GLU A 152 13.00 -3.73 -1.25
C GLU A 152 12.16 -4.95 -0.81
N GLY A 153 12.31 -6.07 -1.53
CA GLY A 153 11.59 -7.32 -1.24
C GLY A 153 10.11 -7.32 -1.62
N TRP A 154 9.65 -6.36 -2.44
CA TRP A 154 8.31 -6.32 -3.02
C TRP A 154 8.29 -5.56 -4.34
N ALA A 155 7.32 -5.84 -5.16
CA ALA A 155 7.08 -5.10 -6.40
C ALA A 155 5.57 -4.90 -6.63
N LEU A 156 5.20 -3.76 -7.18
CA LEU A 156 3.85 -3.46 -7.61
C LEU A 156 3.83 -3.46 -9.14
N HIS A 157 2.94 -4.22 -9.74
CA HIS A 157 2.80 -4.38 -11.18
C HIS A 157 1.40 -4.00 -11.65
N GLY A 158 1.29 -3.62 -12.91
CA GLY A 158 0.01 -3.30 -13.54
C GLY A 158 -0.75 -2.20 -12.81
N LEU A 159 -0.03 -1.20 -12.26
CA LEU A 159 -0.67 -0.10 -11.57
C LEU A 159 -1.41 0.78 -12.57
N ASP A 160 -2.74 0.78 -12.48
CA ASP A 160 -3.57 1.80 -13.09
C ASP A 160 -4.03 2.77 -11.98
N LEU A 161 -3.73 4.03 -12.16
CA LEU A 161 -4.12 5.11 -11.25
C LEU A 161 -4.84 6.20 -12.05
N ASP A 162 -6.02 6.57 -11.59
CA ASP A 162 -6.73 7.75 -12.08
C ASP A 162 -6.99 8.71 -10.91
N LEU A 163 -6.42 9.88 -11.01
CA LEU A 163 -6.58 10.99 -10.08
C LEU A 163 -7.16 12.17 -10.85
N PRO A 164 -8.48 12.41 -10.85
CA PRO A 164 -9.13 13.38 -11.73
C PRO A 164 -8.72 14.84 -11.51
N SER A 165 -8.28 15.19 -10.32
CA SER A 165 -7.79 16.55 -10.04
C SER A 165 -6.89 16.58 -8.81
N LEU A 166 -5.96 17.53 -8.78
CA LEU A 166 -5.10 17.81 -7.63
C LEU A 166 -4.98 19.32 -7.46
N GLY A 167 -5.29 19.83 -6.29
CA GLY A 167 -5.19 21.24 -5.98
C GLY A 167 -5.03 21.50 -4.50
N GLU A 168 -4.32 22.55 -4.16
CA GLU A 168 -4.13 22.96 -2.77
C GLU A 168 -5.47 23.24 -2.10
N GLY A 169 -5.69 22.69 -0.90
CA GLY A 169 -6.91 22.90 -0.11
C GLY A 169 -8.17 22.22 -0.64
N ARG A 170 -8.14 21.52 -1.77
CA ARG A 170 -9.30 20.82 -2.36
C ARG A 170 -9.31 19.35 -1.99
N PRO A 171 -10.48 18.72 -1.87
CA PRO A 171 -10.58 17.28 -1.73
C PRO A 171 -9.95 16.57 -2.93
N VAL A 172 -9.29 15.45 -2.63
CA VAL A 172 -8.65 14.58 -3.62
C VAL A 172 -9.35 13.23 -3.59
N ALA A 173 -9.66 12.70 -4.76
CA ALA A 173 -10.16 11.35 -4.93
C ALA A 173 -9.33 10.67 -6.03
N ALA A 174 -9.01 9.39 -5.83
CA ALA A 174 -8.29 8.60 -6.81
C ALA A 174 -8.85 7.18 -6.85
N HIS A 175 -8.70 6.54 -7.99
CA HIS A 175 -8.95 5.12 -8.16
C HIS A 175 -7.63 4.44 -8.52
N ALA A 176 -7.28 3.39 -7.80
CA ALA A 176 -6.04 2.65 -8.01
C ALA A 176 -6.32 1.15 -8.04
N ARG A 177 -5.77 0.47 -9.05
CA ARG A 177 -5.79 -0.99 -9.15
C ARG A 177 -4.42 -1.52 -9.55
N GLY A 178 -4.10 -2.73 -9.15
CA GLY A 178 -2.81 -3.33 -9.45
C GLY A 178 -2.59 -4.63 -8.70
N VAL A 179 -1.39 -5.17 -8.84
CA VAL A 179 -0.95 -6.40 -8.17
C VAL A 179 0.33 -6.12 -7.42
N LEU A 180 0.26 -6.24 -6.09
CA LEU A 180 1.43 -6.15 -5.22
C LEU A 180 1.98 -7.58 -5.02
N GLU A 181 3.19 -7.81 -5.46
CA GLU A 181 3.95 -9.03 -5.16
C GLU A 181 4.78 -8.80 -3.90
N LEU A 182 4.53 -9.62 -2.89
CA LEU A 182 5.34 -9.71 -1.68
C LEU A 182 6.37 -10.83 -1.86
N ALA A 183 7.02 -11.24 -0.77
CA ALA A 183 7.85 -12.45 -0.84
C ALA A 183 7.03 -13.63 -1.40
N ALA A 184 7.55 -14.32 -2.42
CA ALA A 184 6.84 -15.44 -3.07
C ALA A 184 6.36 -16.49 -2.05
N PRO A 185 5.17 -17.06 -2.22
CA PRO A 185 4.28 -16.98 -3.38
C PRO A 185 3.13 -15.97 -3.25
N THR A 186 3.21 -15.01 -2.33
CA THR A 186 2.07 -14.15 -1.98
C THR A 186 1.88 -12.99 -2.96
N ARG A 187 0.67 -12.89 -3.55
CA ARG A 187 0.23 -11.78 -4.40
C ARG A 187 -1.02 -11.11 -3.82
N VAL A 188 -1.07 -9.79 -3.91
CA VAL A 188 -2.21 -9.00 -3.44
C VAL A 188 -2.76 -8.18 -4.61
N HIS A 189 -3.87 -8.62 -5.17
CA HIS A 189 -4.64 -7.84 -6.15
C HIS A 189 -5.49 -6.83 -5.40
N PHE A 190 -5.49 -5.61 -5.85
CA PHE A 190 -6.31 -4.56 -5.24
C PHE A 190 -7.03 -3.70 -6.29
N ASP A 191 -8.19 -3.20 -5.88
CA ASP A 191 -9.03 -2.26 -6.61
C ASP A 191 -9.63 -1.32 -5.57
N LEU A 192 -9.02 -0.14 -5.40
CA LEU A 192 -9.23 0.76 -4.28
C LEU A 192 -9.63 2.17 -4.73
N HIS A 193 -10.65 2.71 -4.09
CA HIS A 193 -10.97 4.13 -4.13
C HIS A 193 -10.31 4.81 -2.94
N LEU A 194 -9.48 5.79 -3.24
CA LEU A 194 -8.73 6.58 -2.27
C LEU A 194 -9.34 7.97 -2.20
N ALA A 195 -9.37 8.57 -1.03
CA ALA A 195 -9.80 9.95 -0.88
C ALA A 195 -9.02 10.64 0.25
N ALA A 196 -8.80 11.94 0.09
CA ALA A 196 -8.29 12.80 1.12
C ALA A 196 -9.05 14.12 1.15
N THR A 197 -9.26 14.70 2.32
CA THR A 197 -9.99 15.98 2.45
C THR A 197 -9.22 17.14 1.82
N ARG A 198 -7.90 17.01 1.73
CA ARG A 198 -6.96 17.93 1.06
C ARG A 198 -5.60 17.25 0.91
N PRO A 199 -4.76 17.65 -0.05
CA PRO A 199 -3.39 17.14 -0.19
C PRO A 199 -2.44 17.89 0.77
N ALA A 200 -2.61 17.71 2.09
CA ALA A 200 -1.81 18.39 3.11
C ALA A 200 -1.64 17.51 4.35
N ASP A 201 -0.63 17.82 5.16
CA ASP A 201 -0.42 17.16 6.45
C ASP A 201 -1.64 17.30 7.36
N GLY A 202 -1.98 16.22 8.07
CA GLY A 202 -3.13 16.15 8.94
C GLY A 202 -4.49 16.03 8.22
N ALA A 203 -4.51 15.84 6.90
CA ALA A 203 -5.74 15.60 6.16
C ALA A 203 -6.39 14.28 6.56
N GLY A 204 -7.72 14.27 6.62
CA GLY A 204 -8.48 13.02 6.68
C GLY A 204 -8.28 12.24 5.39
N ALA A 205 -7.83 11.00 5.50
CA ALA A 205 -7.64 10.10 4.38
C ALA A 205 -8.51 8.85 4.53
N SER A 206 -8.91 8.27 3.42
CA SER A 206 -9.63 7.01 3.37
C SER A 206 -9.25 6.17 2.16
N ALA A 207 -9.35 4.86 2.33
CA ALA A 207 -9.21 3.88 1.26
C ALA A 207 -10.32 2.85 1.43
N ARG A 208 -11.01 2.48 0.36
CA ARG A 208 -12.04 1.45 0.37
C ARG A 208 -12.07 0.71 -0.96
N GLY A 209 -12.36 -0.57 -0.92
CA GLY A 209 -12.48 -1.35 -2.14
C GLY A 209 -12.31 -2.83 -1.91
N ARG A 210 -11.89 -3.53 -2.95
CA ARG A 210 -11.69 -4.98 -2.96
C ARG A 210 -10.21 -5.29 -2.97
N VAL A 211 -9.86 -6.33 -2.23
CA VAL A 211 -8.53 -6.91 -2.19
C VAL A 211 -8.69 -8.40 -2.33
N ARG A 212 -7.79 -9.06 -3.06
CA ARG A 212 -7.68 -10.50 -3.10
C ARG A 212 -6.24 -10.87 -2.87
N ILE A 213 -5.99 -11.58 -1.77
CA ILE A 213 -4.68 -12.11 -1.45
C ILE A 213 -4.63 -13.56 -1.93
N GLU A 214 -3.57 -13.92 -2.63
CA GLU A 214 -3.33 -15.26 -3.17
C GLU A 214 -2.03 -15.80 -2.58
N GLY A 215 -2.09 -16.97 -1.97
CA GLY A 215 -0.94 -17.78 -1.60
C GLY A 215 -0.72 -18.91 -2.60
N ALA A 216 0.05 -19.95 -2.23
CA ALA A 216 0.28 -21.10 -3.09
C ALA A 216 -1.04 -21.89 -3.33
N ASP A 217 -1.76 -22.23 -2.25
CA ASP A 217 -2.90 -23.14 -2.29
C ASP A 217 -4.16 -22.51 -1.68
N TRP A 218 -4.16 -21.19 -1.46
CA TRP A 218 -5.29 -20.49 -0.84
C TRP A 218 -5.52 -19.11 -1.45
N GLN A 219 -6.74 -18.63 -1.30
CA GLN A 219 -7.16 -17.28 -1.70
C GLN A 219 -7.98 -16.61 -0.60
N LEU A 220 -7.84 -15.30 -0.48
CA LEU A 220 -8.57 -14.49 0.48
C LEU A 220 -9.17 -13.27 -0.23
N PRO A 221 -10.33 -13.42 -0.91
CA PRO A 221 -11.08 -12.25 -1.36
C PRO A 221 -11.63 -11.49 -0.15
N ALA A 222 -11.46 -10.17 -0.19
CA ALA A 222 -11.86 -9.29 0.90
C ALA A 222 -12.39 -7.95 0.39
N THR A 223 -13.31 -7.36 1.14
CA THR A 223 -13.67 -5.95 1.05
C THR A 223 -13.02 -5.23 2.21
N VAL A 224 -12.34 -4.13 1.93
CA VAL A 224 -11.58 -3.37 2.93
C VAL A 224 -12.04 -1.92 2.98
N ALA A 225 -11.97 -1.35 4.17
CA ALA A 225 -12.14 0.08 4.40
C ALA A 225 -11.14 0.55 5.45
N ALA A 226 -10.42 1.62 5.15
CA ALA A 226 -9.49 2.26 6.06
C ALA A 226 -9.75 3.76 6.10
N SER A 227 -9.61 4.41 7.25
CA SER A 227 -9.69 5.86 7.36
C SER A 227 -8.94 6.38 8.56
N GLY A 228 -8.51 7.63 8.48
CA GLY A 228 -7.87 8.36 9.57
C GLY A 228 -7.13 9.60 9.09
N PRO A 229 -6.76 10.50 9.99
CA PRO A 229 -5.93 11.64 9.64
C PRO A 229 -4.51 11.19 9.32
N LEU A 230 -4.02 11.59 8.13
CA LEU A 230 -2.72 11.24 7.59
C LEU A 230 -1.71 12.36 7.88
N ARG A 231 -0.60 12.03 8.49
CA ARG A 231 0.48 12.97 8.83
C ARG A 231 1.82 12.46 8.34
N PHE A 232 2.61 13.38 7.80
CA PHE A 232 3.96 13.14 7.34
C PHE A 232 4.92 14.08 8.07
N GLY A 233 6.02 13.57 8.58
CA GLY A 233 7.05 14.41 9.20
C GLY A 233 8.20 13.59 9.77
N GLY A 234 9.44 14.08 9.60
CA GLY A 234 10.63 13.44 10.14
C GLY A 234 10.85 11.99 9.67
N GLY A 235 10.52 11.68 8.41
CA GLY A 235 10.61 10.31 7.88
C GLY A 235 9.54 9.35 8.41
N ILE A 236 8.51 9.87 9.10
CA ILE A 236 7.46 9.06 9.71
C ILE A 236 6.13 9.37 9.03
N LEU A 237 5.47 8.32 8.54
CA LEU A 237 4.07 8.36 8.13
C LEU A 237 3.20 7.92 9.31
N ARG A 238 2.16 8.68 9.64
CA ARG A 238 1.22 8.35 10.72
C ARG A 238 -0.22 8.46 10.25
N VAL A 239 -1.02 7.49 10.66
CA VAL A 239 -2.49 7.54 10.58
C VAL A 239 -3.02 7.33 12.00
N ALA A 240 -3.44 8.40 12.66
CA ALA A 240 -3.78 8.33 14.08
C ALA A 240 -5.02 9.18 14.42
N PRO A 241 -6.14 8.54 14.76
CA PRO A 241 -6.33 7.08 14.79
C PRO A 241 -6.59 6.49 13.39
N LEU A 242 -6.02 5.33 13.12
CA LEU A 242 -6.51 4.48 12.03
C LEU A 242 -7.81 3.80 12.47
N ARG A 243 -8.77 3.73 11.57
CA ARG A 243 -9.92 2.82 11.61
C ARG A 243 -9.84 1.94 10.39
N PHE A 244 -9.74 0.63 10.59
CA PHE A 244 -9.67 -0.35 9.51
C PHE A 244 -10.72 -1.42 9.72
N GLY A 245 -11.41 -1.80 8.67
CA GLY A 245 -12.34 -2.90 8.62
C GLY A 245 -12.13 -3.75 7.39
N MET A 246 -12.27 -5.06 7.56
CA MET A 246 -12.17 -6.03 6.50
C MET A 246 -13.27 -7.08 6.67
N SER A 247 -13.95 -7.43 5.58
CA SER A 247 -14.80 -8.61 5.49
C SER A 247 -14.20 -9.51 4.42
N ALA A 248 -13.89 -10.74 4.77
CA ALA A 248 -13.13 -11.65 3.94
C ALA A 248 -13.67 -13.07 3.99
N GLU A 249 -13.32 -13.85 2.98
CA GLU A 249 -13.62 -15.27 2.88
C GLU A 249 -12.31 -16.01 2.55
N TYR A 250 -11.79 -16.77 3.52
CA TYR A 250 -10.65 -17.64 3.26
C TYR A 250 -11.12 -18.86 2.48
N ARG A 251 -10.44 -19.19 1.39
CA ARG A 251 -10.67 -20.34 0.52
C ARG A 251 -9.37 -21.12 0.39
N GLY A 252 -9.29 -22.28 1.04
CA GLY A 252 -8.25 -23.29 0.91
C GLY A 252 -8.82 -24.56 0.27
N GLU A 253 -8.32 -25.71 0.68
CA GLU A 253 -8.81 -27.02 0.23
C GLU A 253 -10.17 -27.41 0.83
N GLY A 254 -10.54 -26.81 1.99
CA GLY A 254 -11.76 -27.12 2.71
C GLY A 254 -12.91 -26.14 2.47
N GLU A 255 -13.85 -26.12 3.42
CA GLU A 255 -14.99 -25.20 3.36
C GLU A 255 -14.56 -23.73 3.53
N PRO A 256 -15.13 -22.82 2.75
CA PRO A 256 -14.79 -21.40 2.85
C PRO A 256 -15.09 -20.82 4.23
N LEU A 257 -14.11 -20.17 4.85
CA LEU A 257 -14.25 -19.54 6.16
C LEU A 257 -14.49 -18.03 6.01
N ARG A 258 -15.66 -17.58 6.42
CA ARG A 258 -16.02 -16.15 6.41
C ARG A 258 -15.69 -15.47 7.72
N PHE A 259 -15.05 -14.32 7.64
CA PHE A 259 -14.74 -13.53 8.83
C PHE A 259 -14.77 -12.02 8.57
N ALA A 260 -14.95 -11.29 9.65
CA ALA A 260 -14.78 -9.84 9.67
C ALA A 260 -13.74 -9.45 10.72
N LEU A 261 -12.83 -8.56 10.31
CA LEU A 261 -11.78 -8.03 11.16
C LEU A 261 -11.93 -6.51 11.23
N GLY A 262 -12.00 -5.97 12.43
CA GLY A 262 -11.91 -4.54 12.69
C GLY A 262 -10.68 -4.22 13.50
N THR A 263 -9.98 -3.14 13.17
CA THR A 263 -8.89 -2.64 14.02
C THR A 263 -8.90 -1.13 14.12
N HIS A 264 -8.48 -0.65 15.29
CA HIS A 264 -8.41 0.76 15.61
C HIS A 264 -7.16 1.05 16.43
N GLY A 265 -6.48 2.16 16.12
CA GLY A 265 -5.29 2.59 16.85
C GLY A 265 -4.38 3.50 16.04
N PRO A 266 -3.32 4.06 16.60
CA PRO A 266 -2.34 4.84 15.88
C PRO A 266 -1.42 3.94 15.06
N LEU A 267 -1.54 4.00 13.73
CA LEU A 267 -0.64 3.36 12.78
C LEU A 267 0.53 4.28 12.46
N ARG A 268 1.74 3.74 12.46
CA ARG A 268 2.97 4.45 12.09
C ARG A 268 3.82 3.60 11.18
N LEU A 269 4.41 4.24 10.17
CA LEU A 269 5.47 3.66 9.34
C LEU A 269 6.74 4.45 9.59
N ARG A 270 7.80 3.77 9.98
CA ARG A 270 9.13 4.32 10.15
C ARG A 270 10.17 3.28 9.74
N ASP A 271 11.15 3.67 8.94
CA ASP A 271 12.27 2.82 8.51
C ASP A 271 11.79 1.44 8.00
N GLY A 272 10.76 1.43 7.14
CA GLY A 272 10.17 0.20 6.58
C GLY A 272 9.32 -0.64 7.55
N THR A 273 9.19 -0.20 8.81
CA THR A 273 8.42 -0.93 9.83
C THR A 273 7.09 -0.23 10.13
N TRP A 274 5.99 -0.94 9.95
CA TRP A 274 4.66 -0.55 10.38
C TRP A 274 4.44 -0.94 11.84
N THR A 275 3.91 -0.02 12.64
CA THR A 275 3.53 -0.29 14.02
C THR A 275 2.12 0.19 14.29
N LEU A 276 1.34 -0.62 14.97
CA LEU A 276 0.00 -0.29 15.47
C LEU A 276 0.00 -0.51 16.99
N ALA A 277 0.11 0.57 17.75
CA ALA A 277 0.23 0.50 19.21
C ALA A 277 -0.21 1.84 19.84
N PRO A 278 -1.20 1.81 20.79
CA PRO A 278 -2.03 0.66 21.16
C PRO A 278 -2.99 0.28 20.02
N ALA A 279 -3.36 -0.98 19.95
CA ALA A 279 -4.30 -1.51 18.98
C ALA A 279 -5.50 -2.14 19.68
N ALA A 280 -6.70 -1.83 19.20
CA ALA A 280 -7.90 -2.60 19.48
C ALA A 280 -8.27 -3.42 18.25
N VAL A 281 -8.53 -4.70 18.44
CA VAL A 281 -8.86 -5.66 17.35
C VAL A 281 -10.14 -6.39 17.71
N ALA A 282 -11.09 -6.41 16.78
CA ALA A 282 -12.30 -7.20 16.87
C ALA A 282 -12.32 -8.22 15.73
N LEU A 283 -12.39 -9.50 16.07
CA LEU A 283 -12.52 -10.60 15.12
C LEU A 283 -13.89 -11.26 15.27
N ARG A 284 -14.60 -11.41 14.17
CA ARG A 284 -15.89 -12.07 14.07
C ARG A 284 -15.81 -13.09 12.96
N VAL A 285 -15.99 -14.36 13.27
CA VAL A 285 -15.85 -15.48 12.34
C VAL A 285 -17.13 -16.32 12.39
N GLU A 286 -17.50 -16.88 11.27
CA GLU A 286 -18.57 -17.87 11.20
C GLU A 286 -17.97 -19.26 11.42
N GLY A 287 -18.55 -20.06 12.34
CA GLY A 287 -18.12 -21.44 12.59
C GLY A 287 -17.17 -21.63 13.76
N ILE A 288 -16.04 -22.31 13.53
CA ILE A 288 -15.17 -22.89 14.57
C ILE A 288 -14.36 -21.83 15.36
N VAL A 289 -14.10 -20.67 14.78
CA VAL A 289 -13.26 -19.64 15.41
C VAL A 289 -14.09 -18.75 16.34
N PRO A 290 -13.67 -18.53 17.59
CA PRO A 290 -14.44 -17.73 18.55
C PRO A 290 -14.47 -16.25 18.17
N ARG A 291 -15.47 -15.55 18.67
CA ARG A 291 -15.51 -14.08 18.65
C ARG A 291 -14.46 -13.54 19.62
N LEU A 292 -13.59 -12.68 19.11
CA LEU A 292 -12.50 -12.12 19.90
C LEU A 292 -12.54 -10.59 19.89
N ASP A 293 -12.43 -10.00 21.07
CA ASP A 293 -12.19 -8.58 21.28
C ASP A 293 -10.87 -8.43 22.04
N LEU A 294 -9.86 -7.93 21.34
CA LEU A 294 -8.48 -7.92 21.80
C LEU A 294 -7.93 -6.49 21.84
N ASN A 295 -7.03 -6.25 22.80
CA ASN A 295 -6.23 -5.03 22.86
C ASN A 295 -4.75 -5.43 22.94
N GLY A 296 -3.89 -4.63 22.31
CA GLY A 296 -2.48 -4.97 22.29
C GLY A 296 -1.66 -4.10 21.36
N ARG A 297 -0.73 -4.73 20.68
CA ARG A 297 0.17 -4.08 19.73
C ARG A 297 0.56 -5.04 18.61
N GLY A 298 0.85 -4.45 17.44
CA GLY A 298 1.40 -5.16 16.31
C GLY A 298 2.52 -4.38 15.65
N ALA A 299 3.52 -5.07 15.12
CA ALA A 299 4.56 -4.52 14.28
C ALA A 299 4.82 -5.43 13.08
N PHE A 300 4.96 -4.84 11.89
CA PHE A 300 5.20 -5.52 10.63
C PHE A 300 6.36 -4.83 9.90
N GLY A 301 7.45 -5.57 9.71
CA GLY A 301 8.68 -5.10 9.06
C GLY A 301 9.46 -6.27 8.47
N HIS A 302 10.69 -6.47 8.89
CA HIS A 302 11.47 -7.69 8.57
C HIS A 302 10.85 -8.93 9.21
N ALA A 303 10.20 -8.76 10.37
CA ALA A 303 9.43 -9.77 11.07
C ALA A 303 8.03 -9.25 11.39
N LEU A 304 7.13 -10.16 11.73
CA LEU A 304 5.81 -9.85 12.27
C LEU A 304 5.84 -10.12 13.78
N LEU A 305 5.46 -9.12 14.56
CA LEU A 305 5.31 -9.18 16.00
C LEU A 305 3.86 -8.83 16.37
N LEU A 306 3.19 -9.70 17.10
CA LEU A 306 1.82 -9.48 17.58
C LEU A 306 1.76 -9.83 19.05
N GLU A 307 1.19 -8.95 19.87
CA GLU A 307 0.88 -9.19 21.28
C GLU A 307 -0.50 -8.62 21.56
N PHE A 308 -1.44 -9.49 21.86
CA PHE A 308 -2.82 -9.11 22.12
C PHE A 308 -3.35 -9.84 23.34
N THR A 309 -4.15 -9.14 24.11
CA THR A 309 -4.91 -9.70 25.25
C THR A 309 -6.36 -9.28 25.14
N GLY A 310 -7.25 -10.11 25.62
CA GLY A 310 -8.68 -9.81 25.55
C GLY A 310 -9.52 -10.87 26.21
N ARG A 311 -10.76 -10.98 25.74
CA ARG A 311 -11.75 -11.88 26.28
C ARG A 311 -12.49 -12.58 25.15
N MET A 312 -12.73 -13.85 25.35
CA MET A 312 -13.64 -14.67 24.56
C MET A 312 -14.91 -14.83 25.40
N PRO A 313 -16.05 -14.27 24.96
CA PRO A 313 -17.27 -14.30 25.78
C PRO A 313 -17.80 -15.72 25.92
N ASP A 314 -17.77 -16.51 24.85
CA ASP A 314 -18.36 -17.82 24.79
C ASP A 314 -17.35 -18.86 24.32
N TRP A 315 -17.45 -20.09 24.83
CA TRP A 315 -16.71 -21.23 24.30
C TRP A 315 -17.39 -21.68 22.99
N PRO A 316 -16.64 -21.87 21.89
CA PRO A 316 -17.25 -22.29 20.63
C PRO A 316 -17.94 -23.65 20.75
N GLU A 317 -19.18 -23.76 20.26
CA GLU A 317 -19.94 -25.02 20.27
C GLU A 317 -19.25 -26.11 19.45
N ALA A 318 -18.50 -25.75 18.41
CA ALA A 318 -17.74 -26.66 17.57
C ALA A 318 -16.47 -27.22 18.24
N TRP A 319 -16.07 -26.68 19.40
CA TRP A 319 -14.92 -27.17 20.15
C TRP A 319 -15.36 -28.26 21.14
N PRO A 320 -14.44 -29.16 21.55
CA PRO A 320 -14.75 -30.14 22.58
C PRO A 320 -15.30 -29.48 23.85
N ALA A 321 -16.34 -30.01 24.43
CA ALA A 321 -16.98 -29.49 25.63
C ALA A 321 -15.95 -29.33 26.77
N LEU A 322 -16.03 -28.23 27.49
CA LEU A 322 -15.21 -28.07 28.68
C LEU A 322 -15.70 -29.03 29.78
N PRO A 323 -14.77 -29.58 30.56
CA PRO A 323 -15.15 -30.39 31.73
C PRO A 323 -15.80 -29.54 32.83
N ALA A 324 -16.72 -30.14 33.59
CA ALA A 324 -17.29 -29.44 34.74
C ALA A 324 -16.20 -29.14 35.80
N PRO A 325 -16.28 -28.01 36.52
CA PRO A 325 -17.32 -26.96 36.47
C PRO A 325 -17.07 -25.88 35.43
N LEU A 326 -16.04 -26.01 34.56
CA LEU A 326 -15.63 -24.94 33.62
C LEU A 326 -16.69 -24.68 32.54
N ASP A 327 -17.46 -25.73 32.16
CA ASP A 327 -18.55 -25.62 31.19
C ASP A 327 -19.69 -24.71 31.65
N ALA A 328 -20.04 -24.78 32.91
CA ALA A 328 -21.13 -24.02 33.53
C ALA A 328 -20.73 -22.60 34.02
N SER A 329 -19.48 -22.25 33.91
CA SER A 329 -19.01 -20.95 34.43
C SER A 329 -19.52 -19.77 33.58
N PRO A 330 -20.10 -18.71 34.21
CA PRO A 330 -20.48 -17.50 33.50
C PRO A 330 -19.29 -16.55 33.23
N ALA A 331 -18.10 -16.86 33.74
CA ALA A 331 -16.94 -16.00 33.59
C ALA A 331 -16.40 -16.05 32.15
N PRO A 332 -16.09 -14.88 31.52
CA PRO A 332 -15.48 -14.86 30.21
C PRO A 332 -14.07 -15.45 30.25
N ILE A 333 -13.66 -16.11 29.18
CA ILE A 333 -12.31 -16.67 29.05
C ILE A 333 -11.34 -15.54 28.72
N ALA A 334 -10.35 -15.31 29.60
CA ALA A 334 -9.26 -14.39 29.29
C ALA A 334 -8.34 -15.04 28.25
N VAL A 335 -8.02 -14.29 27.19
CA VAL A 335 -7.21 -14.73 26.07
C VAL A 335 -5.98 -13.85 25.95
N ALA A 336 -4.81 -14.45 25.76
CA ALA A 336 -3.62 -13.75 25.32
C ALA A 336 -3.05 -14.48 24.09
N LEU A 337 -2.70 -13.69 23.05
CA LEU A 337 -2.10 -14.13 21.81
C LEU A 337 -0.73 -13.46 21.67
N ALA A 338 0.28 -14.22 21.30
CA ALA A 338 1.61 -13.71 21.00
C ALA A 338 2.16 -14.39 19.76
N TYR A 339 2.74 -13.60 18.87
CA TYR A 339 3.46 -14.08 17.69
C TYR A 339 4.74 -13.28 17.50
N ALA A 340 5.84 -13.96 17.25
CA ALA A 340 7.09 -13.36 16.86
C ALA A 340 7.77 -14.27 15.83
N GLY A 341 7.75 -13.86 14.56
CA GLY A 341 8.25 -14.74 13.52
C GLY A 341 8.19 -14.15 12.11
N ALA A 342 8.19 -15.03 11.15
CA ALA A 342 8.11 -14.68 9.73
C ALA A 342 6.79 -13.98 9.39
N ARG A 343 6.80 -13.16 8.34
CA ARG A 343 5.62 -12.36 7.91
C ARG A 343 4.46 -13.19 7.38
N ASP A 344 4.71 -14.42 7.00
CA ASP A 344 3.76 -15.39 6.47
C ASP A 344 2.97 -16.17 7.55
N LEU A 345 3.19 -15.85 8.84
CA LEU A 345 2.58 -16.55 9.97
C LEU A 345 2.91 -18.05 10.03
N SER A 346 4.01 -18.50 9.42
CA SER A 346 4.45 -19.91 9.42
C SER A 346 4.96 -20.37 10.78
N GLY A 347 5.38 -19.45 11.64
CA GLY A 347 5.82 -19.75 13.01
C GLY A 347 4.66 -20.05 13.96
N PRO A 348 4.98 -20.56 15.17
CA PRO A 348 3.96 -20.84 16.18
C PRO A 348 3.37 -19.56 16.78
N VAL A 349 2.05 -19.50 16.85
CA VAL A 349 1.30 -18.51 17.61
C VAL A 349 1.12 -19.03 19.03
N GLY A 350 1.61 -18.31 20.01
CA GLY A 350 1.38 -18.60 21.43
C GLY A 350 -0.03 -18.20 21.83
N LEU A 351 -0.78 -19.13 22.41
CA LEU A 351 -2.11 -18.92 22.97
C LEU A 351 -2.08 -19.19 24.49
N HIS A 352 -2.66 -18.28 25.25
CA HIS A 352 -2.85 -18.47 26.67
C HIS A 352 -4.32 -18.17 27.05
N LEU A 353 -5.02 -19.17 27.55
CA LEU A 353 -6.41 -19.11 28.00
C LEU A 353 -6.47 -19.22 29.52
N ARG A 354 -7.37 -18.48 30.17
CA ARG A 354 -7.59 -18.56 31.63
C ARG A 354 -9.07 -18.39 31.95
N ARG A 355 -9.57 -19.25 32.85
CA ARG A 355 -10.95 -19.21 33.38
C ARG A 355 -10.99 -19.89 34.74
N ASP A 356 -11.53 -19.24 35.78
CA ASP A 356 -11.77 -19.82 37.10
C ASP A 356 -10.58 -20.59 37.72
N GLY A 357 -9.38 -20.03 37.59
CA GLY A 357 -8.16 -20.70 38.08
C GLY A 357 -7.59 -21.74 37.12
N ALA A 358 -8.34 -22.22 36.19
CA ALA A 358 -7.82 -23.07 35.10
C ALA A 358 -7.06 -22.21 34.09
N GLN A 359 -6.02 -22.78 33.53
CA GLN A 359 -5.21 -22.14 32.49
C GLN A 359 -4.77 -23.17 31.44
N ALA A 360 -4.68 -22.72 30.19
CA ALA A 360 -4.11 -23.48 29.10
C ALA A 360 -3.10 -22.60 28.32
N ARG A 361 -1.93 -23.15 28.04
CA ARG A 361 -0.93 -22.53 27.20
C ARG A 361 -0.62 -23.47 26.06
N ALA A 362 -0.75 -22.98 24.84
CA ALA A 362 -0.51 -23.75 23.63
C ALA A 362 0.25 -22.96 22.58
N GLY A 363 1.05 -23.65 21.79
CA GLY A 363 1.60 -23.16 20.54
C GLY A 363 0.83 -23.79 19.39
N VAL A 364 0.35 -22.94 18.46
CA VAL A 364 -0.42 -23.36 17.28
C VAL A 364 0.24 -22.77 16.04
N ARG A 365 0.45 -23.57 15.02
CA ARG A 365 0.83 -23.07 13.70
C ARG A 365 -0.40 -22.86 12.84
N ILE A 366 -0.54 -21.64 12.29
CA ILE A 366 -1.72 -21.30 11.48
C ILE A 366 -1.94 -22.24 10.30
N PRO A 367 -0.92 -22.63 9.51
CA PRO A 367 -1.10 -23.59 8.41
C PRO A 367 -1.63 -24.96 8.89
N GLU A 368 -1.10 -25.46 10.01
CA GLU A 368 -1.55 -26.74 10.59
C GLU A 368 -2.99 -26.65 11.12
N LEU A 369 -3.34 -25.51 11.73
CA LEU A 369 -4.72 -25.24 12.19
C LEU A 369 -5.71 -25.19 11.02
N LEU A 370 -5.34 -24.53 9.93
CA LEU A 370 -6.19 -24.47 8.73
C LEU A 370 -6.36 -25.85 8.12
N GLY A 371 -5.29 -26.62 7.95
CA GLY A 371 -5.36 -28.02 7.47
C GLY A 371 -6.22 -28.91 8.38
N TRP A 372 -6.14 -28.73 9.70
CA TRP A 372 -7.01 -29.45 10.63
C TRP A 372 -8.48 -29.04 10.49
N MET A 373 -8.77 -27.77 10.32
CA MET A 373 -10.13 -27.27 10.07
C MET A 373 -10.74 -27.90 8.80
N ASP A 374 -9.94 -28.07 7.76
CA ASP A 374 -10.33 -28.70 6.50
C ASP A 374 -10.61 -30.20 6.69
N ALA A 375 -9.84 -30.86 7.55
CA ALA A 375 -9.97 -32.30 7.87
C ALA A 375 -10.89 -32.59 9.06
N ALA A 376 -11.42 -31.60 9.78
CA ALA A 376 -12.16 -31.77 11.03
C ALA A 376 -13.43 -32.65 10.90
N ALA A 377 -14.02 -32.74 9.71
CA ALA A 377 -15.16 -33.60 9.44
C ALA A 377 -14.80 -35.10 9.48
N THR A 378 -13.52 -35.48 9.33
CA THR A 378 -13.06 -36.87 9.18
C THR A 378 -11.86 -37.23 10.08
N GLY A 379 -11.29 -36.26 10.77
CA GLY A 379 -10.02 -36.35 11.50
C GLY A 379 -10.15 -36.36 13.02
N THR A 380 -9.05 -36.07 13.70
CA THR A 380 -8.98 -35.99 15.15
C THR A 380 -9.80 -34.83 15.71
N PRO A 381 -10.55 -35.00 16.81
CA PRO A 381 -11.39 -33.92 17.38
C PRO A 381 -10.58 -32.76 17.98
N LEU A 382 -9.30 -32.92 18.20
CA LEU A 382 -8.43 -31.90 18.78
C LEU A 382 -7.59 -31.24 17.70
N PRO A 383 -7.47 -29.88 17.72
CA PRO A 383 -6.57 -29.19 16.82
C PRO A 383 -5.09 -29.54 17.10
N PRO A 384 -4.21 -29.44 16.10
CA PRO A 384 -2.77 -29.70 16.26
C PRO A 384 -2.14 -28.59 17.10
N LEU A 385 -2.10 -28.78 18.41
CA LEU A 385 -1.51 -27.85 19.35
C LEU A 385 -0.58 -28.59 20.30
N ALA A 386 0.55 -27.93 20.59
CA ALA A 386 1.45 -28.35 21.64
C ALA A 386 1.27 -27.46 22.86
N GLY A 387 1.10 -28.04 24.05
CA GLY A 387 0.86 -27.17 25.17
C GLY A 387 0.66 -27.89 26.52
N ARG A 388 0.25 -27.10 27.49
CA ARG A 388 -0.09 -27.59 28.83
C ARG A 388 -1.37 -26.92 29.30
N ALA A 389 -2.22 -27.69 29.96
CA ALA A 389 -3.40 -27.20 30.64
C ALA A 389 -3.30 -27.59 32.10
N SER A 390 -3.75 -26.71 33.00
CA SER A 390 -3.92 -27.04 34.42
C SER A 390 -5.24 -26.49 34.93
N ALA A 391 -5.84 -27.21 35.85
CA ALA A 391 -7.08 -26.80 36.51
C ALA A 391 -7.07 -27.21 37.99
N PRO A 392 -7.57 -26.35 38.87
CA PRO A 392 -7.67 -26.69 40.29
C PRO A 392 -8.57 -27.91 40.54
N ARG A 393 -9.65 -28.03 39.79
CA ARG A 393 -10.63 -29.09 39.90
C ARG A 393 -11.35 -29.26 38.57
N ILE A 394 -11.53 -30.51 38.12
CA ILE A 394 -12.38 -30.90 37.01
C ILE A 394 -13.17 -32.15 37.36
N GLU A 395 -14.30 -32.34 36.71
CA GLU A 395 -15.11 -33.52 36.83
C GLU A 395 -15.23 -34.18 35.47
N ILE A 396 -14.85 -35.45 35.39
CA ILE A 396 -14.93 -36.27 34.17
C ILE A 396 -15.61 -37.57 34.51
N ALA A 397 -16.72 -37.89 33.84
CA ALA A 397 -17.51 -39.12 34.02
C ALA A 397 -17.88 -39.39 35.49
N GLY A 398 -18.15 -38.36 36.30
CA GLY A 398 -18.50 -38.44 37.70
C GLY A 398 -17.31 -38.57 38.67
N ALA A 399 -16.09 -38.63 38.16
CA ALA A 399 -14.89 -38.60 38.98
C ALA A 399 -14.39 -37.13 39.16
N VAL A 400 -14.15 -36.74 40.38
CA VAL A 400 -13.59 -35.44 40.70
C VAL A 400 -12.07 -35.53 40.81
N LEU A 401 -11.38 -34.74 40.01
CA LEU A 401 -9.92 -34.67 39.95
C LEU A 401 -9.48 -33.27 40.45
N GLU A 402 -8.53 -33.23 41.39
CA GLU A 402 -7.98 -32.00 41.95
C GLU A 402 -6.52 -31.84 41.55
N GLY A 403 -6.09 -30.58 41.30
CA GLY A 403 -4.70 -30.25 40.93
C GLY A 403 -4.26 -30.86 39.61
N VAL A 404 -5.15 -30.86 38.59
CA VAL A 404 -4.94 -31.52 37.33
C VAL A 404 -3.93 -30.78 36.46
N GLU A 405 -2.97 -31.53 35.93
CA GLU A 405 -2.06 -31.04 34.87
C GLU A 405 -2.14 -31.98 33.67
N ILE A 406 -2.30 -31.40 32.48
CA ILE A 406 -2.42 -32.13 31.21
C ILE A 406 -1.34 -31.61 30.25
N GLY A 407 -0.47 -32.49 29.81
CA GLY A 407 0.41 -32.21 28.66
C GLY A 407 -0.31 -32.56 27.36
N ILE A 408 -0.23 -31.68 26.38
CA ILE A 408 -0.74 -31.89 25.04
C ILE A 408 0.49 -31.89 24.11
N GLU A 409 0.83 -33.04 23.57
CA GLU A 409 1.88 -33.19 22.57
C GLU A 409 1.25 -33.21 21.18
N PRO A 410 1.90 -32.63 20.17
CA PRO A 410 1.43 -32.77 18.79
C PRO A 410 1.39 -34.26 18.47
N GLY A 411 0.25 -34.77 18.10
CA GLY A 411 0.20 -36.12 17.59
C GLY A 411 1.04 -36.24 16.31
N ASP A 412 1.91 -37.20 16.19
CA ASP A 412 2.51 -37.54 14.90
C ASP A 412 1.35 -37.78 13.92
N ALA A 413 1.24 -36.89 12.95
CA ALA A 413 0.29 -37.09 11.87
C ALA A 413 0.69 -38.37 11.11
N PRO A 414 -0.27 -39.34 10.86
CA PRO A 414 0.04 -40.53 10.12
C PRO A 414 0.49 -40.29 8.68
#